data_a43080affef5452c4395773edaae1155
#
_entry.id   a43080affef5452c4395773edaae1155
#
_cell.length_a   1.000
_cell.length_b   1.000
_cell.length_c   1.000
_cell.angle_alpha   90.00
_cell.angle_beta   90.00
_cell.angle_gamma   90.00
#
_symmetry.space_group_name_H-M   'P 1'
#
loop_
_entity.id
_entity.type
_entity.pdbx_description
1 polymer ?
#
loop_
_entity_poly.entity_id
_entity_poly.type
_entity_poly.pdbx_seq_one_letter_code
_entity_poly.pdbx_strand_id
1 'polypeptide(L)'
;TGTNGKSTTAKILFDVLLDQKKDVRLVGNIGNPILSEKKITKKTFFIIETSSYQLDYSQLFSSKYAFILNISPDHIERHGNLKNYTNAKFKLVETQNKKAFSYLNGENRFINKKLKTKKFNCKIIKVYKKNYEHFFKKIKNDYFLTSNNKENLSFIFEISKKLKLSNKLLLK
;
A
#
# COMPACT_ATOMS: atom_id res chain seq x y z
N THR A 1 1.72 -3.78 1.01
CA THR A 1 1.37 -5.07 1.62
C THR A 1 0.04 -5.03 2.36
N GLY A 2 -0.48 -6.16 2.81
CA GLY A 2 -1.72 -6.36 3.56
C GLY A 2 -2.07 -7.85 3.60
N THR A 3 -3.08 -8.24 4.37
CA THR A 3 -3.64 -9.59 4.25
C THR A 3 -4.40 -9.66 2.93
N ASN A 4 -5.33 -8.76 2.71
CA ASN A 4 -6.18 -8.66 1.52
C ASN A 4 -5.93 -7.36 0.74
N GLY A 5 -6.33 -7.33 -0.55
CA GLY A 5 -6.36 -6.14 -1.38
C GLY A 5 -5.02 -5.70 -1.97
N LYS A 6 -3.92 -6.41 -1.73
CA LYS A 6 -2.57 -6.06 -2.22
C LYS A 6 -2.53 -5.86 -3.73
N SER A 7 -2.89 -6.90 -4.48
CA SER A 7 -2.83 -6.91 -5.95
C SER A 7 -3.79 -5.89 -6.56
N THR A 8 -5.01 -5.80 -6.03
CA THR A 8 -6.01 -4.81 -6.46
C THR A 8 -5.48 -3.38 -6.27
N THR A 9 -4.97 -3.06 -5.07
CA THR A 9 -4.43 -1.72 -4.79
C THR A 9 -3.21 -1.41 -5.66
N ALA A 10 -2.30 -2.36 -5.83
CA ALA A 10 -1.11 -2.17 -6.66
C ALA A 10 -1.49 -1.93 -8.13
N LYS A 11 -2.42 -2.72 -8.67
CA LYS A 11 -2.91 -2.58 -10.05
C LYS A 11 -3.63 -1.24 -10.26
N ILE A 12 -4.55 -0.85 -9.37
CA ILE A 12 -5.26 0.44 -9.49
C ILE A 12 -4.26 1.60 -9.46
N LEU A 13 -3.30 1.60 -8.52
CA LEU A 13 -2.31 2.67 -8.45
C LEU A 13 -1.43 2.71 -9.69
N PHE A 14 -1.04 1.56 -10.22
CA PHE A 14 -0.30 1.46 -11.47
C PHE A 14 -1.09 2.09 -12.62
N ASP A 15 -2.35 1.71 -12.80
CA ASP A 15 -3.21 2.22 -13.89
C ASP A 15 -3.43 3.74 -13.77
N VAL A 16 -3.70 4.23 -12.56
CA VAL A 16 -3.86 5.67 -12.29
C VAL A 16 -2.60 6.45 -12.65
N LEU A 17 -1.41 5.94 -12.33
CA LEU A 17 -0.15 6.60 -12.69
C LEU A 17 0.12 6.53 -14.18
N LEU A 18 -0.19 5.41 -14.81
CA LEU A 18 -0.03 5.20 -16.27
C LEU A 18 -0.94 6.15 -17.04
N ASP A 19 -2.22 6.26 -16.68
CA ASP A 19 -3.18 7.19 -17.28
C ASP A 19 -2.73 8.66 -17.18
N GLN A 20 -1.98 8.98 -16.14
CA GLN A 20 -1.38 10.30 -15.96
C GLN A 20 0.01 10.43 -16.58
N LYS A 21 0.36 9.52 -17.50
CA LYS A 21 1.62 9.53 -18.28
C LYS A 21 2.87 9.52 -17.41
N LYS A 22 2.81 8.88 -16.24
CA LYS A 22 4.00 8.65 -15.42
C LYS A 22 4.77 7.44 -15.92
N ASP A 23 6.08 7.49 -15.84
CA ASP A 23 6.92 6.31 -16.05
C ASP A 23 6.77 5.40 -14.83
N VAL A 24 6.02 4.30 -14.97
CA VAL A 24 5.63 3.41 -13.87
C VAL A 24 5.87 1.95 -14.21
N ARG A 25 6.27 1.18 -13.22
CA ARG A 25 6.47 -0.28 -13.29
C ARG A 25 5.66 -0.97 -12.20
N LEU A 26 4.98 -2.05 -12.56
CA LEU A 26 4.31 -2.93 -11.61
C LEU A 26 5.17 -4.17 -11.43
N VAL A 27 5.65 -4.40 -10.21
CA VAL A 27 6.67 -5.41 -9.94
C VAL A 27 6.46 -6.09 -8.58
N GLY A 28 7.17 -7.16 -8.33
CA GLY A 28 7.22 -7.85 -7.04
C GLY A 28 6.44 -9.16 -7.05
N ASN A 29 5.48 -9.32 -6.14
CA ASN A 29 4.65 -10.54 -6.04
C ASN A 29 3.66 -10.67 -7.22
N ILE A 30 3.39 -9.56 -7.92
CA ILE A 30 2.69 -9.49 -9.20
C ILE A 30 3.49 -8.61 -10.17
N GLY A 31 3.18 -8.72 -11.47
CA GLY A 31 3.92 -8.00 -12.52
C GLY A 31 5.28 -8.62 -12.79
N ASN A 32 6.24 -7.81 -13.20
CA ASN A 32 7.57 -8.28 -13.54
C ASN A 32 8.47 -8.45 -12.31
N PRO A 33 9.49 -9.34 -12.35
CA PRO A 33 10.54 -9.34 -11.35
C PRO A 33 11.27 -7.99 -11.33
N ILE A 34 11.51 -7.43 -10.14
CA ILE A 34 12.12 -6.08 -10.01
C ILE A 34 13.44 -5.98 -10.78
N LEU A 35 14.28 -7.01 -10.71
CA LEU A 35 15.61 -7.02 -11.33
C LEU A 35 15.58 -7.20 -12.85
N SER A 36 14.44 -7.52 -13.44
CA SER A 36 14.28 -7.60 -14.90
C SER A 36 13.99 -6.25 -15.57
N GLU A 37 13.66 -5.24 -14.77
CA GLU A 37 13.28 -3.92 -15.28
C GLU A 37 14.49 -3.18 -15.86
N LYS A 38 14.27 -2.58 -17.04
CA LYS A 38 15.29 -1.84 -17.81
C LYS A 38 14.86 -0.39 -18.03
N LYS A 39 15.79 0.44 -18.48
CA LYS A 39 15.55 1.87 -18.80
C LYS A 39 14.96 2.65 -17.62
N ILE A 40 15.51 2.43 -16.42
CA ILE A 40 15.10 3.08 -15.18
C ILE A 40 15.72 4.46 -15.09
N THR A 41 14.91 5.44 -14.70
CA THR A 41 15.33 6.82 -14.45
C THR A 41 15.00 7.25 -13.03
N LYS A 42 15.50 8.40 -12.59
CA LYS A 42 15.12 9.01 -11.29
C LYS A 42 13.62 9.37 -11.20
N LYS A 43 12.90 9.38 -12.33
CA LYS A 43 11.46 9.68 -12.41
C LYS A 43 10.60 8.43 -12.47
N THR A 44 11.19 7.25 -12.61
CA THR A 44 10.46 5.97 -12.68
C THR A 44 9.82 5.65 -11.33
N PHE A 45 8.53 5.39 -11.34
CA PHE A 45 7.78 4.88 -10.18
C PHE A 45 7.76 3.36 -10.20
N PHE A 46 8.10 2.75 -9.08
CA PHE A 46 7.91 1.32 -8.86
C PHE A 46 6.74 1.10 -7.92
N ILE A 47 5.70 0.42 -8.41
CA ILE A 47 4.61 -0.09 -7.60
C ILE A 47 4.97 -1.53 -7.26
N ILE A 48 5.35 -1.75 -6.00
CA ILE A 48 5.91 -3.03 -5.56
C ILE A 48 4.89 -3.72 -4.67
N GLU A 49 4.30 -4.81 -5.15
CA GLU A 49 3.54 -5.68 -4.27
C GLU A 49 4.48 -6.58 -3.49
N THR A 50 4.36 -6.59 -2.16
CA THR A 50 5.16 -7.46 -1.29
C THR A 50 4.29 -8.30 -0.37
N SER A 51 4.60 -9.58 -0.28
CA SER A 51 4.04 -10.51 0.70
C SER A 51 4.74 -10.38 2.06
N SER A 52 4.16 -10.97 3.12
CA SER A 52 4.81 -11.05 4.43
C SER A 52 6.09 -11.90 4.39
N TYR A 53 6.12 -12.92 3.54
CA TYR A 53 7.31 -13.77 3.33
C TYR A 53 8.48 -12.96 2.77
N GLN A 54 8.25 -12.21 1.68
CA GLN A 54 9.27 -11.37 1.07
C GLN A 54 9.80 -10.32 2.06
N LEU A 55 8.91 -9.67 2.81
CA LEU A 55 9.29 -8.68 3.81
C LEU A 55 10.07 -9.31 4.97
N ASP A 56 9.78 -10.54 5.32
CA ASP A 56 10.47 -11.23 6.41
C ASP A 56 11.95 -11.48 6.09
N TYR A 57 12.26 -11.77 4.83
CA TYR A 57 13.63 -11.94 4.35
C TYR A 57 14.31 -10.64 3.89
N SER A 58 13.56 -9.54 3.73
CA SER A 58 14.09 -8.28 3.19
C SER A 58 14.63 -7.39 4.31
N GLN A 59 15.94 -7.38 4.51
CA GLN A 59 16.57 -6.58 5.57
C GLN A 59 16.83 -5.13 5.15
N LEU A 60 17.20 -4.89 3.90
CA LEU A 60 17.64 -3.58 3.39
C LEU A 60 16.61 -2.86 2.52
N PHE A 61 15.46 -3.49 2.27
CA PHE A 61 14.43 -2.89 1.44
C PHE A 61 13.81 -1.67 2.15
N SER A 62 13.89 -0.52 1.49
CA SER A 62 13.26 0.72 1.98
C SER A 62 12.51 1.40 0.84
N SER A 63 11.30 1.86 1.11
CA SER A 63 10.44 2.55 0.16
C SER A 63 10.14 3.97 0.60
N LYS A 64 9.96 4.89 -0.36
CA LYS A 64 9.54 6.27 -0.07
C LYS A 64 8.10 6.33 0.42
N TYR A 65 7.25 5.45 -0.10
CA TYR A 65 5.84 5.31 0.28
C TYR A 65 5.56 3.84 0.60
N ALA A 66 4.96 3.56 1.74
CA ALA A 66 4.57 2.23 2.17
C ALA A 66 3.08 2.17 2.47
N PHE A 67 2.42 1.06 2.11
CA PHE A 67 1.04 0.79 2.46
C PHE A 67 0.94 -0.50 3.25
N ILE A 68 0.24 -0.46 4.40
CA ILE A 68 -0.28 -1.64 5.07
C ILE A 68 -1.81 -1.52 5.07
N LEU A 69 -2.44 -2.24 4.14
CA LEU A 69 -3.87 -2.12 3.86
C LEU A 69 -4.71 -2.66 5.02
N ASN A 70 -4.38 -3.86 5.47
CA ASN A 70 -5.05 -4.52 6.59
C ASN A 70 -4.19 -5.67 7.13
N ILE A 71 -4.50 -6.08 8.35
CA ILE A 71 -3.94 -7.27 8.99
C ILE A 71 -5.10 -8.06 9.61
N SER A 72 -5.22 -9.31 9.25
CA SER A 72 -6.09 -10.31 9.86
C SER A 72 -5.33 -11.62 9.98
N PRO A 73 -5.75 -12.58 10.82
CA PRO A 73 -5.09 -13.88 10.93
C PRO A 73 -4.98 -14.56 9.56
N ASP A 74 -3.75 -14.87 9.16
CA ASP A 74 -3.41 -15.52 7.91
C ASP A 74 -1.96 -16.01 8.00
N HIS A 75 -1.62 -17.08 7.28
CA HIS A 75 -0.26 -17.65 7.24
C HIS A 75 0.35 -17.92 8.63
N ILE A 76 -0.48 -18.31 9.60
CA ILE A 76 -0.04 -18.56 10.98
C ILE A 76 0.88 -19.77 11.05
N GLU A 77 0.65 -20.78 10.22
CA GLU A 77 1.51 -21.95 10.07
C GLU A 77 2.97 -21.59 9.74
N ARG A 78 3.17 -20.50 9.01
CA ARG A 78 4.50 -20.00 8.59
C ARG A 78 5.14 -19.08 9.63
N HIS A 79 4.35 -18.15 10.16
CA HIS A 79 4.84 -17.10 11.08
C HIS A 79 4.76 -17.52 12.55
N GLY A 80 4.18 -18.68 12.85
CA GLY A 80 3.95 -19.20 14.20
C GLY A 80 2.79 -18.52 14.94
N ASN A 81 2.62 -17.22 14.78
CA ASN A 81 1.53 -16.48 15.41
C ASN A 81 1.26 -15.13 14.71
N LEU A 82 0.12 -14.52 15.04
CA LEU A 82 -0.31 -13.25 14.47
C LEU A 82 0.63 -12.07 14.80
N LYS A 83 1.31 -12.10 15.94
CA LYS A 83 2.29 -11.06 16.32
C LYS A 83 3.49 -11.08 15.36
N ASN A 84 4.02 -12.25 15.06
CA ASN A 84 5.13 -12.39 14.11
C ASN A 84 4.71 -12.02 12.69
N TYR A 85 3.51 -12.44 12.25
CA TYR A 85 2.94 -12.03 10.95
C TYR A 85 2.81 -10.50 10.85
N THR A 86 2.29 -9.86 11.90
CA THR A 86 2.22 -8.40 11.98
C THR A 86 3.62 -7.77 11.91
N ASN A 87 4.58 -8.30 12.65
CA ASN A 87 5.97 -7.82 12.65
C ASN A 87 6.61 -7.93 11.26
N ALA A 88 6.41 -9.05 10.56
CA ALA A 88 6.93 -9.23 9.20
C ALA A 88 6.42 -8.13 8.25
N LYS A 89 5.12 -7.79 8.30
CA LYS A 89 4.58 -6.70 7.47
C LYS A 89 5.11 -5.32 7.90
N PHE A 90 5.32 -5.09 9.18
CA PHE A 90 5.84 -3.82 9.69
C PHE A 90 7.32 -3.59 9.40
N LYS A 91 8.10 -4.60 8.98
CA LYS A 91 9.46 -4.40 8.46
C LYS A 91 9.48 -3.35 7.34
N LEU A 92 8.43 -3.32 6.49
CA LEU A 92 8.26 -2.30 5.44
C LEU A 92 8.27 -0.86 5.98
N VAL A 93 7.77 -0.65 7.20
CA VAL A 93 7.70 0.67 7.87
C VAL A 93 8.96 0.93 8.68
N GLU A 94 9.53 -0.11 9.28
CA GLU A 94 10.70 -0.04 10.15
C GLU A 94 11.98 0.37 9.41
N THR A 95 12.09 -0.02 8.13
CA THR A 95 13.24 0.32 7.28
C THR A 95 13.17 1.73 6.68
N GLN A 96 12.05 2.43 6.85
CA GLN A 96 11.86 3.77 6.30
C GLN A 96 12.58 4.86 7.12
N ASN A 97 13.04 5.90 6.43
CA ASN A 97 13.67 7.09 7.04
C ASN A 97 12.67 8.25 7.26
N LYS A 98 13.11 9.34 7.87
CA LYS A 98 12.30 10.53 8.21
C LYS A 98 11.63 11.22 7.02
N LYS A 99 12.12 11.02 5.78
CA LYS A 99 11.54 11.61 4.56
C LYS A 99 10.47 10.72 3.92
N ALA A 100 10.29 9.49 4.39
CA ALA A 100 9.32 8.52 3.89
C ALA A 100 7.96 8.65 4.56
N PHE A 101 6.94 8.07 3.92
CA PHE A 101 5.54 8.10 4.36
C PHE A 101 4.95 6.70 4.39
N SER A 102 4.36 6.32 5.51
CA SER A 102 3.59 5.08 5.65
C SER A 102 2.11 5.38 5.77
N TYR A 103 1.33 4.84 4.86
CA TYR A 103 -0.13 4.89 4.85
C TYR A 103 -0.65 3.60 5.47
N LEU A 104 -1.33 3.72 6.59
CA LEU A 104 -1.75 2.59 7.41
C LEU A 104 -3.25 2.67 7.66
N ASN A 105 -3.95 1.54 7.58
CA ASN A 105 -5.37 1.49 7.88
C ASN A 105 -5.66 1.90 9.33
N GLY A 106 -6.31 3.05 9.50
CA GLY A 106 -6.63 3.62 10.81
C GLY A 106 -7.74 2.86 11.55
N GLU A 107 -8.52 2.02 10.85
CA GLU A 107 -9.61 1.22 11.41
C GLU A 107 -9.13 -0.17 11.85
N ASN A 108 -7.95 -0.62 11.40
CA ASN A 108 -7.45 -1.96 11.69
C ASN A 108 -6.86 -2.06 13.10
N ARG A 109 -7.45 -2.93 13.94
CA ARG A 109 -7.07 -3.09 15.35
C ARG A 109 -5.61 -3.53 15.56
N PHE A 110 -5.09 -4.40 14.69
CA PHE A 110 -3.73 -4.95 14.83
C PHE A 110 -2.68 -3.91 14.43
N ILE A 111 -2.96 -3.12 13.39
CA ILE A 111 -2.13 -1.98 13.00
C ILE A 111 -2.09 -0.96 14.15
N ASN A 112 -3.25 -0.57 14.69
CA ASN A 112 -3.32 0.38 15.79
C ASN A 112 -2.62 -0.12 17.05
N LYS A 113 -2.73 -1.42 17.37
CA LYS A 113 -2.00 -2.04 18.51
C LYS A 113 -0.49 -1.90 18.31
N LYS A 114 0.04 -2.21 17.12
CA LYS A 114 1.48 -2.10 16.82
C LYS A 114 1.97 -0.64 16.91
N LEU A 115 1.19 0.32 16.41
CA LEU A 115 1.53 1.74 16.48
C LEU A 115 1.62 2.29 17.92
N LYS A 116 0.89 1.70 18.88
CA LYS A 116 0.98 2.06 20.30
C LYS A 116 2.25 1.53 20.97
N THR A 117 2.82 0.45 20.45
CA THR A 117 3.96 -0.25 21.09
C THR A 117 5.32 0.13 20.51
N LYS A 118 5.37 0.82 19.37
CA LYS A 118 6.64 1.17 18.71
C LYS A 118 6.53 2.51 17.99
N LYS A 119 7.56 3.36 18.15
CA LYS A 119 7.75 4.58 17.35
C LYS A 119 8.48 4.23 16.05
N PHE A 120 8.15 4.95 14.98
CA PHE A 120 8.73 4.79 13.66
C PHE A 120 9.39 6.09 13.20
N ASN A 121 10.45 5.99 12.41
CA ASN A 121 11.16 7.17 11.91
C ASN A 121 10.42 7.90 10.81
N CYS A 122 9.60 7.20 10.03
CA CYS A 122 8.83 7.76 8.92
C CYS A 122 7.58 8.54 9.39
N LYS A 123 6.97 9.28 8.47
CA LYS A 123 5.69 9.95 8.72
C LYS A 123 4.55 8.95 8.56
N ILE A 124 3.82 8.68 9.65
CA ILE A 124 2.65 7.81 9.64
C ILE A 124 1.40 8.62 9.26
N ILE A 125 0.66 8.12 8.26
CA ILE A 125 -0.63 8.66 7.82
C ILE A 125 -1.66 7.55 8.00
N LYS A 126 -2.63 7.78 8.88
CA LYS A 126 -3.76 6.86 9.07
C LYS A 126 -4.83 7.11 8.02
N VAL A 127 -5.14 6.08 7.26
CA VAL A 127 -6.18 6.11 6.22
C VAL A 127 -7.48 5.58 6.80
N TYR A 128 -8.55 6.35 6.69
CA TYR A 128 -9.89 6.01 7.16
C TYR A 128 -10.86 6.03 5.97
N LYS A 129 -11.55 4.93 5.71
CA LYS A 129 -12.51 4.79 4.60
C LYS A 129 -13.57 5.90 4.60
N LYS A 130 -14.10 6.26 5.76
CA LYS A 130 -15.11 7.30 5.93
C LYS A 130 -14.71 8.67 5.37
N ASN A 131 -13.43 8.99 5.30
CA ASN A 131 -12.94 10.27 4.78
C ASN A 131 -13.12 10.41 3.26
N TYR A 132 -13.51 9.35 2.57
CA TYR A 132 -13.59 9.28 1.10
C TYR A 132 -15.00 8.98 0.58
N GLU A 133 -16.03 8.99 1.42
CA GLU A 133 -17.42 8.72 1.03
C GLU A 133 -17.91 9.63 -0.11
N HIS A 134 -17.46 10.88 -0.14
CA HIS A 134 -17.80 11.83 -1.21
C HIS A 134 -17.21 11.44 -2.58
N PHE A 135 -16.10 10.69 -2.61
CA PHE A 135 -15.54 10.13 -3.84
C PHE A 135 -16.31 8.88 -4.26
N PHE A 136 -16.63 7.99 -3.32
CA PHE A 136 -17.36 6.75 -3.63
C PHE A 136 -18.71 7.02 -4.27
N LYS A 137 -19.40 8.09 -3.86
CA LYS A 137 -20.66 8.54 -4.48
C LYS A 137 -20.55 8.90 -5.96
N LYS A 138 -19.35 9.15 -6.48
CA LYS A 138 -19.08 9.52 -7.87
C LYS A 138 -18.65 8.33 -8.74
N ILE A 139 -18.34 7.19 -8.11
CA ILE A 139 -17.93 5.98 -8.81
C ILE A 139 -19.17 5.26 -9.31
N LYS A 140 -19.21 4.95 -10.61
CA LYS A 140 -20.35 4.28 -11.27
C LYS A 140 -20.22 2.76 -11.29
N ASN A 141 -19.01 2.22 -11.19
CA ASN A 141 -18.75 0.79 -11.28
C ASN A 141 -18.90 0.13 -9.91
N ASP A 142 -19.92 -0.70 -9.75
CA ASP A 142 -20.27 -1.39 -8.52
C ASP A 142 -19.14 -2.30 -7.98
N TYR A 143 -18.28 -2.82 -8.86
CA TYR A 143 -17.11 -3.58 -8.44
C TYR A 143 -16.26 -2.80 -7.42
N PHE A 144 -16.09 -1.50 -7.62
CA PHE A 144 -15.31 -0.64 -6.73
C PHE A 144 -16.08 -0.20 -5.48
N LEU A 145 -17.38 -0.44 -5.41
CA LEU A 145 -18.22 -0.02 -4.27
C LEU A 145 -18.34 -1.07 -3.16
N THR A 146 -17.76 -2.25 -3.33
CA THR A 146 -17.65 -3.23 -2.24
C THR A 146 -16.83 -2.67 -1.08
N SER A 147 -17.08 -3.13 0.16
CA SER A 147 -16.38 -2.62 1.35
C SER A 147 -14.85 -2.73 1.24
N ASN A 148 -14.37 -3.85 0.69
CA ASN A 148 -12.94 -4.09 0.52
C ASN A 148 -12.32 -3.16 -0.53
N ASN A 149 -13.01 -2.94 -1.65
CA ASN A 149 -12.51 -2.05 -2.70
C ASN A 149 -12.56 -0.58 -2.30
N LYS A 150 -13.57 -0.16 -1.53
CA LYS A 150 -13.60 1.18 -0.92
C LYS A 150 -12.42 1.40 0.03
N GLU A 151 -12.03 0.36 0.81
CA GLU A 151 -10.82 0.41 1.63
C GLU A 151 -9.57 0.59 0.74
N ASN A 152 -9.39 -0.23 -0.28
CA ASN A 152 -8.27 -0.13 -1.22
C ASN A 152 -8.20 1.25 -1.90
N LEU A 153 -9.32 1.76 -2.40
CA LEU A 153 -9.43 3.07 -3.04
C LEU A 153 -9.09 4.22 -2.09
N SER A 154 -9.39 4.10 -0.80
CA SER A 154 -9.04 5.12 0.20
C SER A 154 -7.53 5.37 0.23
N PHE A 155 -6.72 4.33 0.10
CA PHE A 155 -5.26 4.46 -0.01
C PHE A 155 -4.84 5.14 -1.31
N ILE A 156 -5.52 4.82 -2.42
CA ILE A 156 -5.25 5.47 -3.72
C ILE A 156 -5.57 6.96 -3.65
N PHE A 157 -6.72 7.34 -3.10
CA PHE A 157 -7.08 8.75 -2.93
C PHE A 157 -6.09 9.49 -2.01
N GLU A 158 -5.62 8.85 -0.92
CA GLU A 158 -4.67 9.49 -0.02
C GLU A 158 -3.30 9.72 -0.66
N ILE A 159 -2.73 8.73 -1.34
CA ILE A 159 -1.45 8.91 -2.05
C ILE A 159 -1.57 9.89 -3.21
N SER A 160 -2.73 9.92 -3.87
CA SER A 160 -2.99 10.85 -4.98
C SER A 160 -2.88 12.31 -4.57
N LYS A 161 -3.36 12.67 -3.38
CA LYS A 161 -3.14 14.01 -2.80
C LYS A 161 -1.64 14.33 -2.69
N LYS A 162 -0.86 13.37 -2.18
CA LYS A 162 0.59 13.54 -2.00
C LYS A 162 1.34 13.67 -3.31
N LEU A 163 0.94 12.91 -4.32
CA LEU A 163 1.54 12.91 -5.65
C LEU A 163 0.96 13.98 -6.57
N LYS A 164 -0.03 14.76 -6.11
CA LYS A 164 -0.76 15.78 -6.88
C LYS A 164 -1.36 15.20 -8.17
N LEU A 165 -1.98 14.00 -8.07
CA LEU A 165 -2.63 13.34 -9.19
C LEU A 165 -4.01 13.95 -9.45
N SER A 166 -4.45 13.93 -10.71
CA SER A 166 -5.76 14.44 -11.11
C SER A 166 -6.90 13.57 -10.57
N ASN A 167 -7.80 14.14 -9.79
CA ASN A 167 -8.99 13.45 -9.29
C ASN A 167 -9.96 13.05 -10.43
N LYS A 168 -9.96 13.80 -11.54
CA LYS A 168 -10.83 13.49 -12.70
C LYS A 168 -10.50 12.13 -13.31
N LEU A 169 -9.23 11.76 -13.34
CA LEU A 169 -8.77 10.46 -13.85
C LEU A 169 -8.94 9.32 -12.84
N LEU A 170 -9.04 9.65 -11.54
CA LEU A 170 -9.30 8.66 -10.48
C LEU A 170 -10.77 8.21 -10.42
N LEU A 171 -11.68 8.93 -11.05
CA LEU A 171 -13.12 8.70 -10.98
C LEU A 171 -13.70 8.13 -12.29
N LYS A 172 -12.86 7.88 -13.30
CA LYS A 172 -13.21 7.18 -14.54
C LYS A 172 -13.29 5.68 -14.34
#